data_7a2e664a9c143c95101cc02524272c01
#
_entry.id   7a2e664a9c143c95101cc02524272c01
#
_cell.length_a   1.000
_cell.length_b   1.000
_cell.length_c   1.000
_cell.angle_alpha   90.00
_cell.angle_beta   90.00
_cell.angle_gamma   90.00
#
_symmetry.space_group_name_H-M   'P 1'
#
loop_
_entity.id
_entity.type
_entity.pdbx_description
1 polymer ?
#
loop_
_entity_poly.entity_id
_entity_poly.type
_entity_poly.pdbx_seq_one_letter_code
_entity_poly.pdbx_strand_id
1 'polypeptide(L)'
;MKKSTLLLTLASIALPTYAQTSPASVQERDPLQNEASMPNINQQNLKEDLLRKQRLSEQNAMAQENQANGNSVARFTGKQLAENPALLERLFLEALVNPNKAVLPVYIKIYESVPNADRSLIDWGKAILEREEDLNKSVASYRKLISDFPENNFIRYQLAETLFYNQEYEAAKTQFERLRASTKNAQDIAVFDKYIEVIDSKENWNFSFSTTFLNDKNLANSAKQGTKMAVGSGEITYNTPRQTGQGLGLSVGADKRWSLSNGKYVAFDSSVNTRYYWDNKKYNDVIGHVGLGYGYSDARFNVQVTPYINKRWYGGGLNGGDSLKQYTDTYGASLSMGYWLNQNFKYSAFYNFGYERYRKEVDKLNYNGAVHSLTNSLMFIPSSTQFWSISLDLTKKYAADRSNAYNRIGTRLTWGQEWPLGITTSTTLGYAKRHYLEQSFIGMKQRNNEYSASVSLWHKQFHYAGFTPKVTWSYSKTKSNMAIYSYDKNQVFIEVGKSF
;
A
#
# COMPACT_ATOMS: atom_id res chain seq x y z
N MET A 1 -22.83 36.94 -10.08
CA MET A 1 -22.61 35.81 -9.12
C MET A 1 -22.28 34.58 -9.93
N LYS A 2 -20.98 34.32 -10.16
CA LYS A 2 -20.52 33.06 -10.77
C LYS A 2 -20.17 32.13 -9.60
N LYS A 3 -21.04 31.16 -9.34
CA LYS A 3 -20.74 30.06 -8.39
C LYS A 3 -19.67 29.18 -9.03
N SER A 4 -18.52 29.13 -8.40
CA SER A 4 -17.45 28.20 -8.78
C SER A 4 -17.93 26.78 -8.48
N THR A 5 -18.30 26.07 -9.52
CA THR A 5 -18.58 24.64 -9.48
C THR A 5 -17.25 23.95 -9.22
N LEU A 6 -17.08 23.40 -8.02
CA LEU A 6 -15.96 22.52 -7.69
C LEU A 6 -16.17 21.21 -8.47
N LEU A 7 -15.75 21.20 -9.72
CA LEU A 7 -15.61 19.97 -10.49
C LEU A 7 -14.43 19.20 -9.86
N LEU A 8 -14.76 18.28 -8.96
CA LEU A 8 -13.88 17.15 -8.64
C LEU A 8 -13.76 16.31 -9.91
N THR A 9 -12.94 16.74 -10.84
CA THR A 9 -12.40 15.85 -11.85
C THR A 9 -11.50 14.87 -11.11
N LEU A 10 -12.11 13.78 -10.61
CA LEU A 10 -11.42 12.54 -10.37
C LEU A 10 -10.86 12.11 -11.72
N ALA A 11 -9.71 12.69 -12.10
CA ALA A 11 -8.86 12.03 -13.08
C ALA A 11 -8.60 10.65 -12.50
N SER A 12 -9.33 9.68 -13.01
CA SER A 12 -9.05 8.27 -12.79
C SER A 12 -7.71 7.99 -13.45
N ILE A 13 -6.65 8.38 -12.75
CA ILE A 13 -5.32 7.88 -13.03
C ILE A 13 -5.40 6.41 -12.65
N ALA A 14 -5.78 5.59 -13.62
CA ALA A 14 -5.65 4.15 -13.52
C ALA A 14 -4.15 3.83 -13.50
N LEU A 15 -3.53 3.99 -12.33
CA LEU A 15 -2.29 3.27 -12.09
C LEU A 15 -2.67 1.79 -12.10
N PRO A 16 -2.01 0.96 -12.89
CA PRO A 16 -2.31 -0.45 -12.90
C PRO A 16 -2.11 -1.00 -11.49
N THR A 17 -3.15 -1.59 -10.94
CA THR A 17 -3.03 -2.44 -9.77
C THR A 17 -2.26 -3.66 -10.23
N TYR A 18 -1.00 -3.73 -9.84
CA TYR A 18 -0.20 -4.89 -10.11
C TYR A 18 -0.57 -5.93 -9.08
N ALA A 19 -1.17 -7.03 -9.57
CA ALA A 19 -1.13 -8.25 -8.82
C ALA A 19 0.34 -8.56 -8.58
N GLN A 20 0.67 -8.72 -7.32
CA GLN A 20 2.00 -9.09 -6.90
C GLN A 20 2.24 -10.53 -7.29
N THR A 21 2.87 -10.77 -8.41
CA THR A 21 3.67 -11.96 -8.49
C THR A 21 4.91 -11.70 -7.63
N SER A 22 4.84 -12.08 -6.35
CA SER A 22 6.09 -12.41 -5.67
C SER A 22 6.76 -13.42 -6.59
N PRO A 23 7.92 -13.11 -7.16
CA PRO A 23 8.68 -14.15 -7.77
C PRO A 23 9.10 -15.08 -6.64
N ALA A 24 8.25 -16.08 -6.29
CA ALA A 24 8.68 -17.14 -5.43
C ALA A 24 9.73 -17.92 -6.18
N SER A 25 10.98 -17.72 -5.90
CA SER A 25 12.07 -18.46 -6.46
C SER A 25 12.13 -19.82 -5.84
N VAL A 26 12.18 -20.76 -6.69
CA VAL A 26 12.25 -22.16 -6.37
C VAL A 26 13.71 -22.53 -6.18
N GLN A 27 14.14 -22.65 -4.95
CA GLN A 27 15.42 -23.32 -4.66
C GLN A 27 15.20 -24.75 -4.25
N GLU A 28 16.19 -25.59 -4.54
CA GLU A 28 16.13 -27.01 -4.29
C GLU A 28 16.26 -27.43 -2.85
N ARG A 29 16.59 -26.56 -1.94
CA ARG A 29 16.45 -26.86 -0.53
C ARG A 29 15.01 -26.76 -0.05
N ASP A 30 14.33 -25.86 -0.40
CA ASP A 30 12.92 -25.53 -0.43
C ASP A 30 12.83 -24.36 -1.39
N PRO A 31 12.05 -24.52 -2.42
CA PRO A 31 11.88 -23.43 -3.38
C PRO A 31 11.53 -22.10 -2.78
N LEU A 32 10.91 -22.06 -1.60
CA LEU A 32 10.56 -20.83 -0.89
C LEU A 32 11.69 -20.27 0.00
N GLN A 33 12.70 -21.09 0.38
CA GLN A 33 13.68 -20.63 1.37
C GLN A 33 14.66 -19.59 0.87
N ASN A 34 14.81 -19.46 -0.42
CA ASN A 34 15.81 -18.57 -0.99
C ASN A 34 15.24 -17.38 -1.72
N GLU A 35 13.93 -17.22 -1.74
CA GLU A 35 13.40 -15.92 -2.04
C GLU A 35 13.52 -15.03 -0.82
N ALA A 36 14.29 -14.01 -1.03
CA ALA A 36 13.95 -12.75 -0.46
C ALA A 36 12.56 -12.40 -1.01
N SER A 37 11.47 -12.89 -0.37
CA SER A 37 10.17 -12.29 -0.57
C SER A 37 10.40 -10.82 -0.28
N MET A 38 10.58 -10.02 -1.35
CA MET A 38 10.54 -8.58 -1.20
C MET A 38 9.10 -8.34 -0.76
N PRO A 39 8.83 -7.87 0.48
CA PRO A 39 7.50 -7.42 0.80
C PRO A 39 7.20 -6.37 -0.24
N ASN A 40 6.22 -6.62 -1.05
CA ASN A 40 5.81 -5.67 -2.04
C ASN A 40 5.34 -4.43 -1.29
N ILE A 41 5.84 -3.27 -1.67
CA ILE A 41 5.16 -2.01 -1.36
C ILE A 41 3.74 -2.23 -1.85
N ASN A 42 2.77 -2.18 -0.93
CA ASN A 42 1.37 -2.36 -1.30
C ASN A 42 1.03 -1.24 -2.29
N GLN A 43 0.92 -1.60 -3.58
CA GLN A 43 0.79 -0.63 -4.66
C GLN A 43 -0.55 0.10 -4.62
N GLN A 44 -1.59 -0.51 -4.02
CA GLN A 44 -2.85 0.19 -3.75
C GLN A 44 -2.63 1.34 -2.76
N ASN A 45 -1.92 1.08 -1.66
CA ASN A 45 -1.60 2.12 -0.69
C ASN A 45 -0.71 3.20 -1.32
N LEU A 46 0.25 2.83 -2.16
CA LEU A 46 1.09 3.80 -2.88
C LEU A 46 0.27 4.68 -3.82
N LYS A 47 -0.69 4.09 -4.55
CA LYS A 47 -1.62 4.83 -5.41
C LYS A 47 -2.43 5.84 -4.61
N GLU A 48 -3.01 5.42 -3.48
CA GLU A 48 -3.76 6.33 -2.59
C GLU A 48 -2.87 7.44 -2.03
N ASP A 49 -1.64 7.12 -1.67
CA ASP A 49 -0.66 8.07 -1.15
C ASP A 49 -0.30 9.14 -2.20
N LEU A 50 -0.07 8.75 -3.45
CA LEU A 50 0.20 9.67 -4.56
C LEU A 50 -1.02 10.54 -4.92
N LEU A 51 -2.22 9.96 -4.94
CA LEU A 51 -3.48 10.70 -5.15
C LEU A 51 -3.75 11.69 -4.01
N ARG A 52 -3.42 11.35 -2.77
CA ARG A 52 -3.49 12.29 -1.65
C ARG A 52 -2.57 13.49 -1.88
N LYS A 53 -1.34 13.25 -2.33
CA LYS A 53 -0.38 14.32 -2.62
C LYS A 53 -0.87 15.23 -3.75
N GLN A 54 -1.45 14.66 -4.80
CA GLN A 54 -2.01 15.44 -5.91
C GLN A 54 -3.15 16.33 -5.43
N ARG A 55 -4.09 15.81 -4.64
CA ARG A 55 -5.20 16.59 -4.06
C ARG A 55 -4.72 17.75 -3.21
N LEU A 56 -3.70 17.53 -2.37
CA LEU A 56 -3.11 18.60 -1.56
C LEU A 56 -2.46 19.70 -2.42
N SER A 57 -1.80 19.32 -3.54
CA SER A 57 -1.21 20.31 -4.46
C SER A 57 -2.27 21.12 -5.21
N GLU A 58 -3.37 20.49 -5.62
CA GLU A 58 -4.52 21.16 -6.27
C GLU A 58 -5.24 22.12 -5.32
N GLN A 59 -5.47 21.72 -4.06
CA GLN A 59 -6.05 22.58 -3.04
C GLN A 59 -5.19 23.82 -2.77
N ASN A 60 -3.87 23.65 -2.70
CA ASN A 60 -2.94 24.78 -2.51
C ASN A 60 -2.92 25.73 -3.71
N ALA A 61 -3.00 25.21 -4.94
CA ALA A 61 -3.07 26.02 -6.16
C ALA A 61 -4.36 26.82 -6.24
N MET A 62 -5.52 26.21 -5.93
CA MET A 62 -6.82 26.91 -5.87
C MET A 62 -6.85 28.01 -4.79
N ALA A 63 -6.21 27.76 -3.63
CA ALA A 63 -6.11 28.76 -2.57
C ALA A 63 -5.28 29.98 -3.02
N GLN A 64 -4.22 29.77 -3.81
CA GLN A 64 -3.39 30.85 -4.36
C GLN A 64 -4.14 31.63 -5.47
N GLU A 65 -4.91 30.96 -6.33
CA GLU A 65 -5.68 31.58 -7.40
C GLU A 65 -6.80 32.46 -6.83
N ASN A 66 -7.48 32.02 -5.77
CA ASN A 66 -8.49 32.82 -5.06
C ASN A 66 -7.91 34.06 -4.37
N GLN A 67 -6.62 34.07 -4.01
CA GLN A 67 -5.93 35.26 -3.49
C GLN A 67 -5.55 36.25 -4.58
N ALA A 68 -5.35 35.80 -5.83
CA ALA A 68 -4.94 36.64 -6.95
C ALA A 68 -6.12 37.40 -7.62
N ASN A 69 -7.34 36.85 -7.51
CA ASN A 69 -8.55 37.47 -8.08
C ASN A 69 -9.19 38.48 -7.11
N GLY A 70 -8.44 39.54 -6.75
CA GLY A 70 -8.91 40.60 -5.87
C GLY A 70 -10.00 41.48 -6.48
N ASN A 71 -11.28 41.21 -6.20
CA ASN A 71 -12.35 42.15 -6.24
C ASN A 71 -12.15 43.19 -5.11
N SER A 72 -12.63 44.44 -5.34
CA SER A 72 -12.54 45.55 -4.41
C SER A 72 -12.79 45.17 -2.94
N VAL A 73 -11.73 45.05 -2.18
CA VAL A 73 -11.77 44.61 -0.76
C VAL A 73 -12.08 45.85 0.07
N ALA A 74 -13.26 45.88 0.68
CA ALA A 74 -13.51 46.81 1.77
C ALA A 74 -12.57 46.49 2.93
N ARG A 75 -11.69 47.41 3.28
CA ARG A 75 -10.71 47.23 4.36
C ARG A 75 -11.28 47.80 5.66
N PHE A 76 -11.47 46.92 6.66
CA PHE A 76 -11.85 47.30 8.00
C PHE A 76 -10.67 47.04 8.94
N THR A 77 -10.46 47.93 9.88
CA THR A 77 -9.55 47.70 11.01
C THR A 77 -10.25 46.79 12.04
N GLY A 78 -9.48 46.03 12.83
CA GLY A 78 -10.05 45.22 13.91
C GLY A 78 -10.89 46.03 14.90
N LYS A 79 -10.52 47.29 15.15
CA LYS A 79 -11.28 48.22 16.01
C LYS A 79 -12.65 48.56 15.40
N GLN A 80 -12.70 48.91 14.13
CA GLN A 80 -13.96 49.17 13.41
C GLN A 80 -14.90 47.98 13.40
N LEU A 81 -14.38 46.77 13.30
CA LEU A 81 -15.17 45.55 13.37
C LEU A 81 -15.67 45.28 14.81
N ALA A 82 -14.83 45.51 15.83
CA ALA A 82 -15.23 45.35 17.24
C ALA A 82 -16.31 46.37 17.66
N GLU A 83 -16.28 47.60 17.09
CA GLU A 83 -17.28 48.66 17.30
C GLU A 83 -18.60 48.41 16.55
N ASN A 84 -18.62 47.47 15.62
CA ASN A 84 -19.84 47.09 14.86
C ASN A 84 -20.06 45.56 14.93
N PRO A 85 -20.58 45.03 16.06
CA PRO A 85 -20.77 43.59 16.24
C PRO A 85 -21.66 42.92 15.17
N ALA A 86 -22.70 43.61 14.68
CA ALA A 86 -23.59 43.05 13.68
C ALA A 86 -22.89 42.85 12.31
N LEU A 87 -22.03 43.81 11.92
CA LEU A 87 -21.21 43.63 10.71
C LEU A 87 -20.17 42.51 10.88
N LEU A 88 -19.50 42.48 12.02
CA LEU A 88 -18.54 41.42 12.33
C LEU A 88 -19.18 40.05 12.29
N GLU A 89 -20.33 39.86 12.93
CA GLU A 89 -21.06 38.57 12.93
C GLU A 89 -21.45 38.16 11.53
N ARG A 90 -21.97 39.06 10.70
CA ARG A 90 -22.31 38.80 9.29
C ARG A 90 -21.09 38.33 8.48
N LEU A 91 -19.97 39.05 8.59
CA LEU A 91 -18.72 38.68 7.89
C LEU A 91 -18.14 37.36 8.42
N PHE A 92 -18.27 37.13 9.71
CA PHE A 92 -17.82 35.88 10.34
C PHE A 92 -18.66 34.71 9.86
N LEU A 93 -20.01 34.85 9.85
CA LEU A 93 -20.91 33.82 9.32
C LEU A 93 -20.61 33.52 7.83
N GLU A 94 -20.35 34.55 7.01
CA GLU A 94 -19.96 34.35 5.62
C GLU A 94 -18.64 33.52 5.51
N ALA A 95 -17.65 33.85 6.36
CA ALA A 95 -16.39 33.12 6.41
C ALA A 95 -16.51 31.70 6.98
N LEU A 96 -17.53 31.40 7.79
CA LEU A 96 -17.84 30.06 8.30
C LEU A 96 -18.56 29.20 7.24
N VAL A 97 -19.52 29.78 6.53
CA VAL A 97 -20.29 29.10 5.48
C VAL A 97 -19.44 28.82 4.24
N ASN A 98 -18.61 29.81 3.85
CA ASN A 98 -17.63 29.68 2.77
C ASN A 98 -16.21 29.77 3.39
N PRO A 99 -15.66 28.69 3.90
CA PRO A 99 -14.48 28.72 4.77
C PRO A 99 -13.31 29.53 4.22
N ASN A 100 -13.03 30.66 4.86
CA ASN A 100 -11.87 31.49 4.56
C ASN A 100 -10.87 31.47 5.73
N LYS A 101 -9.92 30.56 5.61
CA LYS A 101 -8.92 30.29 6.66
C LYS A 101 -7.99 31.46 6.96
N ALA A 102 -7.80 32.38 6.02
CA ALA A 102 -6.92 33.54 6.22
C ALA A 102 -7.54 34.55 7.20
N VAL A 103 -8.86 34.70 7.18
CA VAL A 103 -9.56 35.70 8.00
C VAL A 103 -10.15 35.12 9.29
N LEU A 104 -10.42 33.82 9.34
CA LEU A 104 -11.05 33.17 10.50
C LEU A 104 -10.29 33.40 11.82
N PRO A 105 -8.94 33.27 11.91
CA PRO A 105 -8.23 33.55 13.14
C PRO A 105 -8.41 34.98 13.66
N VAL A 106 -8.51 35.92 12.72
CA VAL A 106 -8.72 37.36 13.06
C VAL A 106 -10.14 37.58 13.55
N TYR A 107 -11.14 37.04 12.84
CA TYR A 107 -12.55 37.17 13.26
C TYR A 107 -12.80 36.49 14.61
N ILE A 108 -12.29 35.29 14.84
CA ILE A 108 -12.39 34.61 16.14
C ILE A 108 -11.84 35.49 17.25
N LYS A 109 -10.62 36.03 17.09
CA LYS A 109 -9.97 36.87 18.11
C LYS A 109 -10.76 38.16 18.42
N ILE A 110 -11.30 38.80 17.39
CA ILE A 110 -12.10 40.03 17.56
C ILE A 110 -13.46 39.67 18.21
N TYR A 111 -14.11 38.59 17.73
CA TYR A 111 -15.44 38.20 18.19
C TYR A 111 -15.42 37.69 19.64
N GLU A 112 -14.33 37.05 20.09
CA GLU A 112 -14.11 36.66 21.50
C GLU A 112 -14.09 37.87 22.46
N SER A 113 -13.78 39.08 21.96
CA SER A 113 -13.79 40.32 22.77
C SER A 113 -15.15 41.03 22.79
N VAL A 114 -16.14 40.59 21.98
CA VAL A 114 -17.47 41.18 21.92
C VAL A 114 -18.29 40.70 23.13
N PRO A 115 -18.95 41.61 23.90
CA PRO A 115 -19.85 41.21 24.97
C PRO A 115 -20.99 40.32 24.47
N ASN A 116 -21.27 39.22 25.16
CA ASN A 116 -22.32 38.25 24.78
C ASN A 116 -22.09 37.56 23.42
N ALA A 117 -20.86 37.44 22.96
CA ALA A 117 -20.50 36.73 21.73
C ALA A 117 -21.06 35.29 21.73
N ASP A 118 -21.65 34.88 20.58
CA ASP A 118 -22.11 33.53 20.41
C ASP A 118 -20.92 32.56 20.29
N ARG A 119 -20.71 31.77 21.35
CA ARG A 119 -19.63 30.80 21.41
C ARG A 119 -19.71 29.72 20.34
N SER A 120 -20.90 29.43 19.84
CA SER A 120 -21.10 28.39 18.79
C SER A 120 -20.40 28.81 17.48
N LEU A 121 -20.42 30.08 17.12
CA LEU A 121 -19.72 30.60 15.95
C LEU A 121 -18.19 30.51 16.12
N ILE A 122 -17.70 30.77 17.34
CA ILE A 122 -16.29 30.63 17.67
C ILE A 122 -15.87 29.17 17.58
N ASP A 123 -16.65 28.25 18.19
CA ASP A 123 -16.40 26.80 18.14
C ASP A 123 -16.44 26.30 16.69
N TRP A 124 -17.35 26.80 15.86
CA TRP A 124 -17.42 26.48 14.43
C TRP A 124 -16.17 26.95 13.69
N GLY A 125 -15.74 28.19 13.89
CA GLY A 125 -14.51 28.72 13.31
C GLY A 125 -13.27 27.91 13.73
N LYS A 126 -13.19 27.53 15.00
CA LYS A 126 -12.11 26.65 15.51
C LYS A 126 -12.15 25.28 14.85
N ALA A 127 -13.33 24.67 14.67
CA ALA A 127 -13.47 23.38 14.00
C ALA A 127 -12.96 23.42 12.53
N ILE A 128 -13.19 24.54 11.82
CA ILE A 128 -12.66 24.75 10.47
C ILE A 128 -11.12 24.80 10.48
N LEU A 129 -10.52 25.51 11.42
CA LEU A 129 -9.06 25.62 11.51
C LEU A 129 -8.41 24.31 11.93
N GLU A 130 -9.04 23.56 12.84
CA GLU A 130 -8.57 22.24 13.29
C GLU A 130 -8.45 21.21 12.13
N ARG A 131 -9.21 21.36 11.03
CA ARG A 131 -9.09 20.48 9.86
C ARG A 131 -7.68 20.45 9.25
N GLU A 132 -6.92 21.52 9.40
CA GLU A 132 -5.55 21.59 8.86
C GLU A 132 -4.53 20.89 9.77
N GLU A 133 -4.79 20.89 11.08
CA GLU A 133 -3.88 20.38 12.07
C GLU A 133 -4.18 18.92 12.43
N ASP A 134 -5.44 18.64 12.74
CA ASP A 134 -5.90 17.34 13.24
C ASP A 134 -7.37 17.10 12.87
N LEU A 135 -7.60 16.22 11.89
CA LEU A 135 -8.94 15.86 11.45
C LEU A 135 -9.76 15.14 12.53
N ASN A 136 -9.13 14.35 13.42
CA ASN A 136 -9.87 13.71 14.51
C ASN A 136 -10.44 14.75 15.49
N LYS A 137 -9.63 15.78 15.81
CA LYS A 137 -10.07 16.88 16.65
C LYS A 137 -11.21 17.66 16.01
N SER A 138 -11.05 18.01 14.73
CA SER A 138 -12.09 18.71 13.96
C SER A 138 -13.40 17.90 13.89
N VAL A 139 -13.33 16.58 13.68
CA VAL A 139 -14.51 15.69 13.71
C VAL A 139 -15.20 15.77 15.06
N ALA A 140 -14.44 15.74 16.17
CA ALA A 140 -15.02 15.83 17.51
C ALA A 140 -15.73 17.18 17.73
N SER A 141 -15.11 18.30 17.29
CA SER A 141 -15.70 19.65 17.35
C SER A 141 -16.98 19.75 16.51
N TYR A 142 -16.98 19.24 15.28
CA TYR A 142 -18.18 19.23 14.44
C TYR A 142 -19.30 18.32 14.97
N ARG A 143 -18.96 17.17 15.58
CA ARG A 143 -19.96 16.29 16.22
C ARG A 143 -20.69 17.01 17.35
N LYS A 144 -19.95 17.79 18.15
CA LYS A 144 -20.54 18.64 19.19
C LYS A 144 -21.48 19.67 18.57
N LEU A 145 -21.00 20.43 17.58
CA LEU A 145 -21.78 21.46 16.91
C LEU A 145 -23.06 20.92 16.26
N ILE A 146 -23.02 19.77 15.58
CA ILE A 146 -24.21 19.20 14.96
C ILE A 146 -25.17 18.59 16.00
N SER A 147 -24.69 18.24 17.18
CA SER A 147 -25.56 17.87 18.31
C SER A 147 -26.34 19.05 18.84
N ASP A 148 -25.73 20.23 18.90
CA ASP A 148 -26.35 21.45 19.36
C ASP A 148 -27.26 22.10 18.26
N PHE A 149 -26.88 21.93 16.98
CA PHE A 149 -27.56 22.50 15.81
C PHE A 149 -27.91 21.44 14.76
N PRO A 150 -28.81 20.49 15.06
CA PRO A 150 -29.05 19.32 14.21
C PRO A 150 -29.62 19.63 12.83
N GLU A 151 -30.25 20.78 12.63
CA GLU A 151 -30.85 21.21 11.36
C GLU A 151 -29.90 22.07 10.52
N ASN A 152 -28.68 22.39 11.00
CA ASN A 152 -27.73 23.20 10.27
C ASN A 152 -27.00 22.38 9.19
N ASN A 153 -27.47 22.49 7.94
CA ASN A 153 -26.91 21.76 6.81
C ASN A 153 -25.48 22.21 6.42
N PHE A 154 -25.06 23.43 6.75
CA PHE A 154 -23.67 23.86 6.50
C PHE A 154 -22.69 23.15 7.43
N ILE A 155 -22.99 23.10 8.73
CA ILE A 155 -22.21 22.35 9.72
C ILE A 155 -22.21 20.85 9.36
N ARG A 156 -23.38 20.29 8.98
CA ARG A 156 -23.50 18.89 8.57
C ARG A 156 -22.63 18.57 7.35
N TYR A 157 -22.60 19.45 6.35
CA TYR A 157 -21.79 19.28 5.16
C TYR A 157 -20.28 19.28 5.50
N GLN A 158 -19.87 20.26 6.32
CA GLN A 158 -18.46 20.34 6.75
C GLN A 158 -18.05 19.14 7.63
N LEU A 159 -18.96 18.63 8.47
CA LEU A 159 -18.75 17.39 9.20
C LEU A 159 -18.60 16.20 8.22
N ALA A 160 -19.50 16.07 7.24
CA ALA A 160 -19.47 14.98 6.27
C ALA A 160 -18.16 14.95 5.48
N GLU A 161 -17.70 16.10 4.99
CA GLU A 161 -16.39 16.23 4.34
C GLU A 161 -15.23 15.87 5.28
N THR A 162 -15.26 16.36 6.53
CA THR A 162 -14.21 16.09 7.50
C THR A 162 -14.12 14.60 7.82
N LEU A 163 -15.26 13.93 8.01
CA LEU A 163 -15.35 12.49 8.18
C LEU A 163 -14.82 11.72 6.97
N PHE A 164 -15.16 12.15 5.76
CA PHE A 164 -14.67 11.55 4.52
C PHE A 164 -13.14 11.62 4.41
N TYR A 165 -12.56 12.78 4.65
CA TYR A 165 -11.10 12.95 4.64
C TYR A 165 -10.41 12.24 5.80
N ASN A 166 -11.11 12.07 6.93
CA ASN A 166 -10.64 11.29 8.06
C ASN A 166 -10.84 9.77 7.88
N GLN A 167 -11.33 9.32 6.72
CA GLN A 167 -11.58 7.90 6.38
C GLN A 167 -12.66 7.22 7.26
N GLU A 168 -13.51 7.98 7.92
CA GLU A 168 -14.69 7.49 8.64
C GLU A 168 -15.87 7.37 7.67
N TYR A 169 -15.72 6.49 6.66
CA TYR A 169 -16.59 6.44 5.48
C TYR A 169 -18.05 6.13 5.80
N GLU A 170 -18.34 5.21 6.73
CA GLU A 170 -19.71 4.90 7.15
C GLU A 170 -20.43 6.13 7.73
N ALA A 171 -19.76 6.85 8.65
CA ALA A 171 -20.30 8.05 9.25
C ALA A 171 -20.44 9.19 8.22
N ALA A 172 -19.46 9.36 7.33
CA ALA A 172 -19.52 10.34 6.24
C ALA A 172 -20.70 10.09 5.31
N LYS A 173 -20.90 8.84 4.86
CA LYS A 173 -22.02 8.42 4.02
C LYS A 173 -23.35 8.77 4.64
N THR A 174 -23.55 8.43 5.92
CA THR A 174 -24.77 8.76 6.66
C THR A 174 -25.06 10.25 6.66
N GLN A 175 -24.05 11.13 6.82
CA GLN A 175 -24.25 12.58 6.78
C GLN A 175 -24.58 13.08 5.35
N PHE A 176 -23.92 12.56 4.31
CA PHE A 176 -24.23 12.91 2.93
C PHE A 176 -25.62 12.45 2.50
N GLU A 177 -26.08 11.27 2.91
CA GLU A 177 -27.45 10.78 2.68
C GLU A 177 -28.51 11.70 3.33
N ARG A 178 -28.27 12.16 4.55
CA ARG A 178 -29.15 13.13 5.24
C ARG A 178 -29.19 14.47 4.51
N LEU A 179 -28.04 15.00 4.07
CA LEU A 179 -27.96 16.23 3.26
C LEU A 179 -28.72 16.08 1.95
N ARG A 180 -28.52 14.95 1.26
CA ARG A 180 -29.23 14.62 0.02
C ARG A 180 -30.75 14.62 0.22
N ALA A 181 -31.21 14.02 1.30
CA ALA A 181 -32.64 13.99 1.62
C ALA A 181 -33.22 15.35 2.02
N SER A 182 -32.40 16.29 2.52
CA SER A 182 -32.83 17.62 2.99
C SER A 182 -32.90 18.68 1.89
N THR A 183 -32.36 18.42 0.68
CA THR A 183 -32.32 19.40 -0.41
C THR A 183 -33.08 18.92 -1.66
N LYS A 184 -33.64 19.89 -2.41
CA LYS A 184 -34.19 19.67 -3.76
C LYS A 184 -33.30 20.24 -4.86
N ASN A 185 -32.19 20.86 -4.50
CA ASN A 185 -31.26 21.44 -5.46
C ASN A 185 -30.47 20.32 -6.16
N ALA A 186 -30.65 20.20 -7.47
CA ALA A 186 -30.00 19.16 -8.28
C ALA A 186 -28.46 19.23 -8.26
N GLN A 187 -27.88 20.44 -8.11
CA GLN A 187 -26.42 20.61 -8.02
C GLN A 187 -25.88 20.07 -6.70
N ASP A 188 -26.55 20.37 -5.58
CA ASP A 188 -26.15 19.85 -4.26
C ASP A 188 -26.30 18.33 -4.20
N ILE A 189 -27.42 17.79 -4.72
CA ILE A 189 -27.64 16.33 -4.82
C ILE A 189 -26.51 15.67 -5.61
N ALA A 190 -26.10 16.23 -6.76
CA ALA A 190 -25.02 15.66 -7.57
C ALA A 190 -23.67 15.63 -6.82
N VAL A 191 -23.39 16.65 -5.99
CA VAL A 191 -22.20 16.67 -5.14
C VAL A 191 -22.26 15.57 -4.09
N PHE A 192 -23.38 15.43 -3.38
CA PHE A 192 -23.56 14.41 -2.35
C PHE A 192 -23.52 13.00 -2.93
N ASP A 193 -24.19 12.76 -4.07
CA ASP A 193 -24.15 11.48 -4.79
C ASP A 193 -22.72 11.11 -5.19
N LYS A 194 -21.90 12.10 -5.57
CA LYS A 194 -20.49 11.84 -5.91
C LYS A 194 -19.65 11.38 -4.71
N TYR A 195 -19.84 11.98 -3.54
CA TYR A 195 -19.19 11.52 -2.32
C TYR A 195 -19.64 10.09 -1.95
N ILE A 196 -20.95 9.82 -2.01
CA ILE A 196 -21.53 8.50 -1.74
C ILE A 196 -20.96 7.46 -2.70
N GLU A 197 -20.93 7.75 -4.02
CA GLU A 197 -20.34 6.86 -5.05
C GLU A 197 -18.88 6.52 -4.76
N VAL A 198 -18.08 7.54 -4.38
CA VAL A 198 -16.66 7.31 -4.02
C VAL A 198 -16.53 6.44 -2.77
N ILE A 199 -17.38 6.64 -1.76
CA ILE A 199 -17.39 5.81 -0.55
C ILE A 199 -17.77 4.38 -0.91
N ASP A 200 -18.85 4.19 -1.69
CA ASP A 200 -19.32 2.88 -2.12
C ASP A 200 -18.26 2.14 -2.95
N SER A 201 -17.52 2.85 -3.80
CA SER A 201 -16.44 2.26 -4.59
C SER A 201 -15.31 1.70 -3.74
N LYS A 202 -15.08 2.23 -2.52
CA LYS A 202 -14.08 1.74 -1.57
C LYS A 202 -14.53 0.49 -0.81
N GLU A 203 -15.84 0.26 -0.76
CA GLU A 203 -16.47 -0.89 -0.08
C GLU A 203 -16.94 -1.97 -1.05
N ASN A 204 -16.82 -1.74 -2.35
CA ASN A 204 -17.11 -2.74 -3.36
C ASN A 204 -16.05 -3.87 -3.37
N TRP A 205 -16.45 -5.01 -3.94
CA TRP A 205 -15.49 -6.04 -4.28
C TRP A 205 -14.49 -5.48 -5.30
N ASN A 206 -13.22 -5.66 -5.01
CA ASN A 206 -12.13 -5.39 -5.93
C ASN A 206 -11.56 -6.73 -6.41
N PHE A 207 -11.63 -6.96 -7.70
CA PHE A 207 -11.06 -8.14 -8.34
C PHE A 207 -9.80 -7.73 -9.08
N SER A 208 -8.77 -8.53 -8.98
CA SER A 208 -7.51 -8.33 -9.68
C SER A 208 -7.15 -9.55 -10.51
N PHE A 209 -6.62 -9.31 -11.68
CA PHE A 209 -6.06 -10.34 -12.56
C PHE A 209 -4.74 -9.86 -13.13
N SER A 210 -3.73 -10.70 -13.14
CA SER A 210 -2.53 -10.46 -13.94
C SER A 210 -1.98 -11.73 -14.54
N THR A 211 -1.30 -11.57 -15.68
CA THR A 211 -0.52 -12.63 -16.34
C THR A 211 0.88 -12.12 -16.63
N THR A 212 1.86 -12.99 -16.45
CA THR A 212 3.28 -12.69 -16.68
C THR A 212 3.89 -13.77 -17.53
N PHE A 213 4.56 -13.40 -18.63
CA PHE A 213 5.36 -14.35 -19.39
C PHE A 213 6.65 -14.65 -18.59
N LEU A 214 6.90 -15.95 -18.36
CA LEU A 214 8.03 -16.46 -17.61
C LEU A 214 9.06 -17.08 -18.55
N ASN A 215 10.32 -16.64 -18.45
CA ASN A 215 11.47 -17.26 -19.10
C ASN A 215 12.61 -17.32 -18.07
N ASP A 216 12.69 -18.43 -17.35
CA ASP A 216 13.63 -18.59 -16.25
C ASP A 216 14.75 -19.57 -16.64
N LYS A 217 15.98 -19.08 -16.60
CA LYS A 217 17.17 -19.86 -16.94
C LYS A 217 17.79 -20.59 -15.74
N ASN A 218 17.18 -20.46 -14.56
CA ASN A 218 17.68 -21.08 -13.33
C ASN A 218 16.53 -21.28 -12.32
N LEU A 219 15.59 -22.16 -12.65
CA LEU A 219 14.41 -22.46 -11.83
C LEU A 219 14.79 -22.90 -10.41
N ALA A 220 15.83 -23.67 -10.27
CA ALA A 220 16.32 -24.21 -9.00
C ALA A 220 17.16 -23.22 -8.18
N ASN A 221 17.46 -22.02 -8.70
CA ASN A 221 18.40 -21.06 -8.09
C ASN A 221 19.72 -21.73 -7.67
N SER A 222 20.25 -22.57 -8.51
CA SER A 222 21.43 -23.41 -8.28
C SER A 222 22.71 -22.79 -8.84
N ALA A 223 23.85 -23.26 -8.33
CA ALA A 223 25.14 -22.93 -8.88
C ALA A 223 25.29 -23.39 -10.35
N LYS A 224 26.29 -22.91 -11.04
CA LYS A 224 26.66 -23.42 -12.37
C LYS A 224 27.18 -24.85 -12.24
N GLN A 225 26.83 -25.71 -13.20
CA GLN A 225 27.43 -27.04 -13.29
C GLN A 225 28.97 -26.94 -13.35
N GLY A 226 29.67 -27.83 -12.67
CA GLY A 226 31.12 -27.79 -12.56
C GLY A 226 31.63 -26.84 -11.46
N THR A 227 30.76 -26.18 -10.70
CA THR A 227 31.21 -25.37 -9.55
C THR A 227 31.86 -26.25 -8.49
N LYS A 228 33.10 -25.93 -8.14
CA LYS A 228 33.93 -26.68 -7.18
C LYS A 228 33.95 -25.97 -5.85
N MET A 229 34.01 -26.74 -4.77
CA MET A 229 34.13 -26.28 -3.40
C MET A 229 35.02 -27.23 -2.59
N ALA A 230 36.05 -26.69 -1.94
CA ALA A 230 36.89 -27.44 -1.04
C ALA A 230 36.12 -27.78 0.25
N VAL A 231 36.24 -29.02 0.74
CA VAL A 231 35.65 -29.51 1.97
C VAL A 231 36.68 -30.41 2.68
N GLY A 232 37.24 -29.94 3.80
CA GLY A 232 38.36 -30.61 4.46
C GLY A 232 39.55 -30.77 3.51
N SER A 233 40.04 -32.02 3.34
CA SER A 233 41.11 -32.36 2.38
C SER A 233 40.58 -32.73 0.99
N GLY A 234 39.24 -32.71 0.76
CA GLY A 234 38.61 -33.09 -0.50
C GLY A 234 37.92 -31.91 -1.22
N GLU A 235 37.36 -32.22 -2.38
CA GLU A 235 36.60 -31.26 -3.20
C GLU A 235 35.23 -31.83 -3.56
N ILE A 236 34.17 -31.02 -3.43
CA ILE A 236 32.84 -31.34 -3.93
C ILE A 236 32.63 -30.55 -5.23
N THR A 237 32.21 -31.23 -6.29
CA THR A 237 31.82 -30.63 -7.56
C THR A 237 30.30 -30.69 -7.73
N TYR A 238 29.67 -29.53 -8.01
CA TYR A 238 28.25 -29.47 -8.31
C TYR A 238 28.00 -29.85 -9.76
N ASN A 239 27.45 -31.06 -9.98
CA ASN A 239 27.31 -31.60 -11.34
C ASN A 239 25.92 -31.46 -11.96
N THR A 240 24.93 -30.96 -11.21
CA THR A 240 23.55 -30.80 -11.70
C THR A 240 23.47 -29.61 -12.67
N PRO A 241 22.96 -29.79 -13.89
CA PRO A 241 22.75 -28.68 -14.82
C PRO A 241 21.63 -27.76 -14.30
N ARG A 242 21.76 -26.47 -14.59
CA ARG A 242 20.71 -25.49 -14.28
C ARG A 242 19.41 -25.88 -14.99
N GLN A 243 18.33 -25.83 -14.25
CA GLN A 243 16.99 -26.10 -14.77
C GLN A 243 16.41 -24.82 -15.37
N THR A 244 15.89 -24.92 -16.58
CA THR A 244 15.24 -23.80 -17.28
C THR A 244 13.75 -24.05 -17.43
N GLY A 245 12.98 -23.01 -17.61
CA GLY A 245 11.54 -23.14 -17.87
C GLY A 245 10.97 -21.89 -18.53
N GLN A 246 10.07 -22.15 -19.46
CA GLN A 246 9.21 -21.14 -20.10
C GLN A 246 7.77 -21.38 -19.69
N GLY A 247 7.02 -20.30 -19.46
CA GLY A 247 5.68 -20.47 -18.94
C GLY A 247 4.90 -19.18 -18.76
N LEU A 248 3.81 -19.30 -18.03
CA LEU A 248 2.96 -18.20 -17.61
C LEU A 248 2.83 -18.16 -16.08
N GLY A 249 3.01 -17.02 -15.51
CA GLY A 249 2.53 -16.66 -14.19
C GLY A 249 1.10 -16.13 -14.31
N LEU A 250 0.19 -16.62 -13.48
CA LEU A 250 -1.17 -16.10 -13.37
C LEU A 250 -1.44 -15.72 -11.92
N SER A 251 -2.06 -14.58 -11.72
CA SER A 251 -2.53 -14.14 -10.40
C SER A 251 -3.96 -13.66 -10.50
N VAL A 252 -4.80 -14.16 -9.62
CA VAL A 252 -6.19 -13.74 -9.46
C VAL A 252 -6.37 -13.39 -7.99
N GLY A 253 -6.97 -12.25 -7.72
CA GLY A 253 -7.27 -11.80 -6.36
C GLY A 253 -8.67 -11.24 -6.24
N ALA A 254 -9.20 -11.32 -5.04
CA ALA A 254 -10.43 -10.66 -4.63
C ALA A 254 -10.24 -10.10 -3.23
N ASP A 255 -10.56 -8.83 -3.07
CA ASP A 255 -10.56 -8.17 -1.77
C ASP A 255 -11.82 -7.32 -1.56
N LYS A 256 -12.18 -7.16 -0.31
CA LYS A 256 -13.29 -6.32 0.10
C LYS A 256 -13.04 -5.73 1.48
N ARG A 257 -13.42 -4.47 1.64
CA ARG A 257 -13.42 -3.78 2.92
C ARG A 257 -14.87 -3.44 3.31
N TRP A 258 -15.21 -3.65 4.57
CA TRP A 258 -16.44 -3.20 5.19
C TRP A 258 -16.08 -2.18 6.25
N SER A 259 -16.46 -0.92 6.02
CA SER A 259 -16.25 0.14 7.01
C SER A 259 -17.21 -0.04 8.18
N LEU A 260 -16.71 0.25 9.37
CA LEU A 260 -17.44 0.28 10.63
C LEU A 260 -17.34 1.69 11.22
N SER A 261 -18.05 1.94 12.31
CA SER A 261 -18.01 3.24 12.97
C SER A 261 -16.60 3.61 13.47
N ASN A 262 -16.30 4.90 13.49
CA ASN A 262 -15.07 5.48 14.04
C ASN A 262 -13.79 4.95 13.38
N GLY A 263 -13.76 4.89 12.05
CA GLY A 263 -12.56 4.51 11.28
C GLY A 263 -12.17 3.03 11.35
N LYS A 264 -12.92 2.20 12.07
CA LYS A 264 -12.72 0.74 12.14
C LYS A 264 -13.22 0.08 10.87
N TYR A 265 -12.68 -1.11 10.55
CA TYR A 265 -13.15 -1.89 9.40
C TYR A 265 -12.79 -3.36 9.53
N VAL A 266 -13.51 -4.18 8.78
CA VAL A 266 -13.14 -5.56 8.47
C VAL A 266 -12.67 -5.62 7.02
N ALA A 267 -11.62 -6.39 6.75
CA ALA A 267 -11.08 -6.58 5.41
C ALA A 267 -10.96 -8.06 5.11
N PHE A 268 -11.44 -8.47 3.95
CA PHE A 268 -11.24 -9.80 3.40
C PHE A 268 -10.28 -9.69 2.22
N ASP A 269 -9.33 -10.61 2.13
CA ASP A 269 -8.46 -10.75 0.99
C ASP A 269 -8.27 -12.23 0.63
N SER A 270 -8.24 -12.50 -0.66
CA SER A 270 -7.96 -13.83 -1.19
C SER A 270 -7.19 -13.72 -2.49
N SER A 271 -6.31 -14.68 -2.74
CA SER A 271 -5.62 -14.76 -4.03
C SER A 271 -5.22 -16.18 -4.39
N VAL A 272 -5.10 -16.42 -5.69
CA VAL A 272 -4.48 -17.61 -6.27
C VAL A 272 -3.37 -17.15 -7.19
N ASN A 273 -2.16 -17.57 -6.88
CA ASN A 273 -0.96 -17.28 -7.67
C ASN A 273 -0.41 -18.58 -8.22
N THR A 274 -0.15 -18.60 -9.55
CA THR A 274 0.33 -19.80 -10.21
C THR A 274 1.53 -19.48 -11.09
N ARG A 275 2.46 -20.42 -11.17
CA ARG A 275 3.53 -20.46 -12.18
C ARG A 275 3.41 -21.79 -12.92
N TYR A 276 3.13 -21.69 -14.19
CA TYR A 276 2.98 -22.84 -15.08
C TYR A 276 4.06 -22.82 -16.14
N TYR A 277 5.03 -23.75 -16.02
CA TYR A 277 6.08 -23.99 -17.00
C TYR A 277 5.66 -25.18 -17.86
N TRP A 278 5.44 -24.94 -19.15
CA TRP A 278 4.99 -26.00 -20.08
C TRP A 278 6.10 -26.97 -20.47
N ASP A 279 7.36 -26.54 -20.42
CA ASP A 279 8.55 -27.31 -20.73
C ASP A 279 9.25 -27.94 -19.50
N ASN A 280 8.84 -27.56 -18.27
CA ASN A 280 9.42 -28.08 -17.04
C ASN A 280 8.39 -28.15 -15.90
N LYS A 281 7.36 -28.99 -16.09
CA LYS A 281 6.16 -29.07 -15.22
C LYS A 281 6.44 -29.39 -13.76
N LYS A 282 7.57 -30.05 -13.46
CA LYS A 282 7.98 -30.34 -12.08
C LYS A 282 8.25 -29.10 -11.23
N TYR A 283 8.41 -27.91 -11.85
CA TYR A 283 8.51 -26.61 -11.18
C TYR A 283 7.20 -25.85 -11.16
N ASN A 284 6.11 -26.43 -11.64
CA ASN A 284 4.79 -25.80 -11.55
C ASN A 284 4.40 -25.62 -10.08
N ASP A 285 3.79 -24.48 -9.80
CA ASP A 285 3.51 -24.00 -8.45
C ASP A 285 2.16 -23.26 -8.43
N VAL A 286 1.32 -23.56 -7.44
CA VAL A 286 0.05 -22.88 -7.17
C VAL A 286 -0.01 -22.54 -5.69
N ILE A 287 -0.26 -21.29 -5.35
CA ILE A 287 -0.42 -20.83 -3.98
C ILE A 287 -1.79 -20.17 -3.86
N GLY A 288 -2.65 -20.71 -3.00
CA GLY A 288 -3.90 -20.10 -2.57
C GLY A 288 -3.73 -19.41 -1.23
N HIS A 289 -4.27 -18.21 -1.12
CA HIS A 289 -4.27 -17.38 0.09
C HIS A 289 -5.69 -16.94 0.44
N VAL A 290 -6.02 -16.93 1.72
CA VAL A 290 -7.23 -16.33 2.28
C VAL A 290 -6.90 -15.68 3.61
N GLY A 291 -7.30 -14.42 3.77
CA GLY A 291 -7.15 -13.62 4.98
C GLY A 291 -8.46 -12.91 5.37
N LEU A 292 -8.63 -12.70 6.66
CA LEU A 292 -9.73 -11.90 7.19
C LEU A 292 -9.18 -10.99 8.29
N GLY A 293 -9.08 -9.70 7.98
CA GLY A 293 -8.46 -8.71 8.84
C GLY A 293 -9.46 -7.83 9.59
N TYR A 294 -9.01 -7.28 10.70
CA TYR A 294 -9.66 -6.20 11.41
C TYR A 294 -8.68 -5.04 11.54
N GLY A 295 -9.15 -3.82 11.27
CA GLY A 295 -8.28 -2.66 11.27
C GLY A 295 -8.96 -1.37 11.70
N TYR A 296 -8.11 -0.36 11.82
CA TYR A 296 -8.47 1.04 12.05
C TYR A 296 -7.72 1.91 11.05
N SER A 297 -8.37 2.94 10.55
CA SER A 297 -7.78 3.89 9.61
C SER A 297 -8.35 5.28 9.85
N ASP A 298 -7.47 6.26 9.92
CA ASP A 298 -7.80 7.68 9.84
C ASP A 298 -6.89 8.38 8.80
N ALA A 299 -6.93 9.70 8.76
CA ALA A 299 -6.17 10.49 7.78
C ALA A 299 -4.64 10.34 7.89
N ARG A 300 -4.10 9.98 9.05
CA ARG A 300 -2.66 9.88 9.31
C ARG A 300 -2.20 8.48 9.66
N PHE A 301 -3.06 7.67 10.23
CA PHE A 301 -2.71 6.38 10.79
C PHE A 301 -3.59 5.27 10.23
N ASN A 302 -2.98 4.14 9.93
CA ASN A 302 -3.71 2.90 9.68
C ASN A 302 -3.02 1.73 10.37
N VAL A 303 -3.81 0.79 10.83
CA VAL A 303 -3.33 -0.48 11.40
C VAL A 303 -4.32 -1.58 11.07
N GLN A 304 -3.81 -2.76 10.71
CA GLN A 304 -4.64 -3.94 10.42
C GLN A 304 -3.92 -5.19 10.88
N VAL A 305 -4.67 -6.07 11.55
CA VAL A 305 -4.26 -7.43 11.87
C VAL A 305 -5.06 -8.39 11.00
N THR A 306 -4.38 -9.29 10.30
CA THR A 306 -4.99 -10.24 9.37
C THR A 306 -4.49 -11.65 9.66
N PRO A 307 -5.25 -12.47 10.40
CA PRO A 307 -5.08 -13.93 10.35
C PRO A 307 -5.29 -14.44 8.94
N TYR A 308 -4.46 -15.42 8.52
CA TYR A 308 -4.54 -15.96 7.17
C TYR A 308 -4.17 -17.44 7.11
N ILE A 309 -4.55 -18.06 5.99
CA ILE A 309 -4.17 -19.42 5.62
C ILE A 309 -3.64 -19.40 4.19
N ASN A 310 -2.46 -20.03 3.98
CA ASN A 310 -1.95 -20.32 2.64
C ASN A 310 -1.90 -21.82 2.42
N LYS A 311 -2.25 -22.25 1.22
CA LYS A 311 -2.04 -23.62 0.73
C LYS A 311 -1.23 -23.58 -0.55
N ARG A 312 -0.22 -24.43 -0.62
CA ARG A 312 0.65 -24.53 -1.78
C ARG A 312 0.65 -25.92 -2.36
N TRP A 313 0.52 -25.99 -3.67
CA TRP A 313 0.71 -27.18 -4.48
C TRP A 313 1.92 -26.97 -5.38
N TYR A 314 2.78 -27.96 -5.45
CA TYR A 314 4.06 -27.86 -6.14
C TYR A 314 4.42 -29.19 -6.81
N GLY A 315 5.08 -29.15 -7.97
CA GLY A 315 5.53 -30.35 -8.69
C GLY A 315 6.67 -31.10 -8.00
N GLY A 316 7.45 -30.39 -7.14
CA GLY A 316 8.50 -30.98 -6.29
C GLY A 316 9.93 -30.77 -6.79
N GLY A 317 10.15 -29.95 -7.84
CA GLY A 317 11.48 -29.61 -8.35
C GLY A 317 12.22 -30.77 -9.00
N LEU A 318 13.56 -30.83 -8.89
CA LEU A 318 14.39 -31.89 -9.48
C LEU A 318 13.94 -33.28 -9.13
N ASN A 319 13.56 -33.47 -7.88
CA ASN A 319 13.12 -34.77 -7.34
C ASN A 319 11.59 -34.96 -7.43
N GLY A 320 10.91 -34.05 -8.15
CA GLY A 320 9.49 -34.05 -8.32
C GLY A 320 9.00 -34.72 -9.61
N GLY A 321 7.71 -34.58 -9.85
CA GLY A 321 7.03 -35.06 -11.07
C GLY A 321 6.21 -33.96 -11.69
N ASP A 322 5.57 -34.27 -12.85
CA ASP A 322 4.77 -33.31 -13.61
C ASP A 322 3.43 -32.97 -12.97
N SER A 323 3.02 -33.72 -11.94
CA SER A 323 1.75 -33.51 -11.25
C SER A 323 1.92 -32.61 -10.05
N LEU A 324 1.06 -31.61 -9.90
CA LEU A 324 0.96 -30.81 -8.70
C LEU A 324 0.50 -31.63 -7.51
N LYS A 325 1.25 -31.59 -6.42
CA LYS A 325 0.89 -32.22 -5.14
C LYS A 325 0.81 -31.16 -4.07
N GLN A 326 -0.08 -31.34 -3.08
CA GLN A 326 -0.11 -30.47 -1.92
C GLN A 326 1.26 -30.53 -1.22
N TYR A 327 1.89 -29.36 -1.06
CA TYR A 327 3.28 -29.28 -0.63
C TYR A 327 3.39 -28.67 0.77
N THR A 328 2.80 -27.49 1.00
CA THR A 328 2.78 -26.84 2.32
C THR A 328 1.41 -26.25 2.64
N ASP A 329 1.10 -26.23 3.93
CA ASP A 329 0.07 -25.36 4.53
C ASP A 329 0.76 -24.36 5.44
N THR A 330 0.38 -23.10 5.37
CA THR A 330 0.86 -22.06 6.26
C THR A 330 -0.31 -21.42 7.00
N TYR A 331 -0.23 -21.38 8.31
CA TYR A 331 -1.18 -20.69 9.17
C TYR A 331 -0.45 -19.53 9.83
N GLY A 332 -1.03 -18.34 9.72
CA GLY A 332 -0.33 -17.16 10.17
C GLY A 332 -1.21 -15.97 10.50
N ALA A 333 -0.55 -14.89 10.87
CA ALA A 333 -1.15 -13.58 11.03
C ALA A 333 -0.16 -12.50 10.60
N SER A 334 -0.67 -11.47 9.95
CA SER A 334 0.09 -10.27 9.63
C SER A 334 -0.43 -9.07 10.41
N LEU A 335 0.47 -8.14 10.71
CA LEU A 335 0.19 -6.82 11.25
C LEU A 335 0.77 -5.79 10.28
N SER A 336 -0.08 -4.97 9.71
CA SER A 336 0.34 -3.81 8.91
C SER A 336 0.05 -2.52 9.65
N MET A 337 0.97 -1.56 9.55
CA MET A 337 0.84 -0.24 10.15
C MET A 337 1.39 0.79 9.16
N GLY A 338 0.71 1.93 9.05
CA GLY A 338 1.16 3.09 8.30
C GLY A 338 0.92 4.36 9.09
N TYR A 339 1.87 5.29 9.03
CA TYR A 339 1.77 6.58 9.71
C TYR A 339 2.38 7.70 8.87
N TRP A 340 1.60 8.75 8.60
CA TRP A 340 2.07 9.96 7.96
C TRP A 340 2.76 10.87 8.97
N LEU A 341 4.08 10.96 8.89
CA LEU A 341 4.88 11.87 9.71
C LEU A 341 4.55 13.34 9.37
N ASN A 342 4.41 13.59 8.06
CA ASN A 342 3.96 14.86 7.50
C ASN A 342 3.44 14.61 6.07
N GLN A 343 3.17 15.68 5.29
CA GLN A 343 2.64 15.59 3.93
C GLN A 343 3.56 14.87 2.93
N ASN A 344 4.84 14.74 3.21
CA ASN A 344 5.85 14.18 2.31
C ASN A 344 6.40 12.84 2.80
N PHE A 345 6.34 12.54 4.10
CA PHE A 345 6.95 11.37 4.70
C PHE A 345 5.90 10.44 5.31
N LYS A 346 5.96 9.17 4.89
CA LYS A 346 5.14 8.09 5.45
C LYS A 346 6.05 6.98 5.97
N TYR A 347 5.86 6.62 7.22
CA TYR A 347 6.43 5.42 7.81
C TYR A 347 5.45 4.26 7.66
N SER A 348 5.96 3.06 7.37
CA SER A 348 5.16 1.84 7.32
C SER A 348 5.92 0.70 7.97
N ALA A 349 5.22 -0.12 8.73
CA ALA A 349 5.73 -1.36 9.29
C ALA A 349 4.81 -2.51 8.89
N PHE A 350 5.42 -3.63 8.51
CA PHE A 350 4.72 -4.86 8.20
C PHE A 350 5.39 -6.02 8.92
N TYR A 351 4.67 -6.66 9.83
CA TYR A 351 5.10 -7.87 10.48
C TYR A 351 4.25 -9.04 10.02
N ASN A 352 4.90 -10.14 9.70
CA ASN A 352 4.24 -11.38 9.32
C ASN A 352 4.78 -12.54 10.14
N PHE A 353 3.88 -13.30 10.72
CA PHE A 353 4.12 -14.58 11.35
C PHE A 353 3.42 -15.67 10.55
N GLY A 354 4.11 -16.76 10.23
CA GLY A 354 3.54 -17.93 9.60
C GLY A 354 4.20 -19.20 10.11
N TYR A 355 3.40 -20.23 10.36
CA TYR A 355 3.90 -21.57 10.65
C TYR A 355 3.69 -22.46 9.42
N GLU A 356 4.81 -22.92 8.82
CA GLU A 356 4.83 -23.76 7.61
C GLU A 356 4.81 -25.23 7.99
N ARG A 357 3.84 -25.98 7.44
CA ARG A 357 3.70 -27.42 7.59
C ARG A 357 3.83 -28.09 6.23
N TYR A 358 4.91 -28.78 6.04
CA TYR A 358 5.18 -29.57 4.83
C TYR A 358 4.41 -30.89 4.86
N ARG A 359 4.08 -31.45 3.70
CA ARG A 359 3.26 -32.66 3.57
C ARG A 359 4.08 -33.93 3.45
N LYS A 360 5.23 -33.89 2.75
CA LYS A 360 6.13 -35.04 2.66
C LYS A 360 6.93 -35.19 3.95
N GLU A 361 7.13 -36.43 4.43
CA GLU A 361 7.84 -36.69 5.68
C GLU A 361 9.28 -36.16 5.69
N VAL A 362 10.02 -36.35 4.58
CA VAL A 362 11.39 -35.80 4.45
C VAL A 362 11.38 -34.25 4.56
N ASP A 363 10.41 -33.59 3.92
CA ASP A 363 10.29 -32.13 3.96
C ASP A 363 9.85 -31.65 5.35
N LYS A 364 9.00 -32.39 6.06
CA LYS A 364 8.62 -32.11 7.46
C LYS A 364 9.84 -32.11 8.39
N LEU A 365 10.67 -33.15 8.29
CA LEU A 365 11.87 -33.29 9.12
C LEU A 365 12.91 -32.19 8.83
N ASN A 366 12.90 -31.62 7.64
CA ASN A 366 13.87 -30.61 7.25
C ASN A 366 13.33 -29.18 7.49
N TYR A 367 12.05 -28.88 7.18
CA TYR A 367 11.62 -27.52 6.93
C TYR A 367 10.46 -27.04 7.79
N ASN A 368 9.69 -27.93 8.49
CA ASN A 368 8.59 -27.47 9.34
C ASN A 368 9.08 -26.44 10.35
N GLY A 369 8.39 -25.31 10.44
CA GLY A 369 8.77 -24.29 11.39
C GLY A 369 8.08 -22.96 11.19
N ALA A 370 8.36 -22.05 12.11
CA ALA A 370 7.83 -20.71 12.12
C ALA A 370 8.72 -19.76 11.30
N VAL A 371 8.08 -18.84 10.60
CA VAL A 371 8.73 -17.72 9.91
C VAL A 371 8.21 -16.41 10.51
N HIS A 372 9.12 -15.57 10.95
CA HIS A 372 8.85 -14.21 11.37
C HIS A 372 9.53 -13.26 10.39
N SER A 373 8.81 -12.32 9.84
CA SER A 373 9.36 -11.27 9.00
C SER A 373 8.84 -9.91 9.44
N LEU A 374 9.74 -8.94 9.51
CA LEU A 374 9.43 -7.54 9.81
C LEU A 374 10.07 -6.67 8.75
N THR A 375 9.26 -5.87 8.11
CA THR A 375 9.70 -4.81 7.19
C THR A 375 9.34 -3.46 7.77
N ASN A 376 10.32 -2.58 7.87
CA ASN A 376 10.12 -1.17 8.19
C ASN A 376 10.48 -0.36 6.95
N SER A 377 9.64 0.59 6.57
CA SER A 377 9.85 1.42 5.38
C SER A 377 9.58 2.88 5.70
N LEU A 378 10.46 3.74 5.22
CA LEU A 378 10.25 5.18 5.19
C LEU A 378 10.11 5.61 3.73
N MET A 379 8.96 6.17 3.40
CA MET A 379 8.65 6.67 2.06
C MET A 379 8.69 8.20 2.07
N PHE A 380 9.35 8.78 1.08
CA PHE A 380 9.39 10.21 0.79
C PHE A 380 8.72 10.49 -0.55
N ILE A 381 7.69 11.33 -0.55
CA ILE A 381 6.88 11.71 -1.72
C ILE A 381 7.01 13.22 -1.92
N PRO A 382 8.05 13.70 -2.65
CA PRO A 382 8.24 15.13 -2.89
C PRO A 382 7.15 15.73 -3.78
N SER A 383 6.60 14.95 -4.71
CA SER A 383 5.57 15.36 -5.66
C SER A 383 4.60 14.23 -5.97
N SER A 384 3.52 14.52 -6.70
CA SER A 384 2.57 13.49 -7.17
C SER A 384 3.17 12.54 -8.25
N THR A 385 4.33 12.88 -8.80
CA THR A 385 5.00 12.13 -9.88
C THR A 385 6.24 11.38 -9.42
N GLN A 386 6.68 11.56 -8.16
CA GLN A 386 7.93 10.98 -7.67
C GLN A 386 7.79 10.44 -6.26
N PHE A 387 8.41 9.30 -5.99
CA PHE A 387 8.59 8.79 -4.64
C PHE A 387 9.94 8.09 -4.46
N TRP A 388 10.40 8.07 -3.23
CA TRP A 388 11.54 7.31 -2.75
C TRP A 388 11.13 6.47 -1.57
N SER A 389 11.63 5.27 -1.44
CA SER A 389 11.39 4.42 -0.27
C SER A 389 12.66 3.70 0.14
N ILE A 390 13.02 3.79 1.40
CA ILE A 390 14.05 2.95 2.01
C ILE A 390 13.38 1.96 2.95
N SER A 391 13.79 0.69 2.87
CA SER A 391 13.21 -0.38 3.71
C SER A 391 14.30 -1.17 4.39
N LEU A 392 14.02 -1.60 5.63
CA LEU A 392 14.80 -2.56 6.41
C LEU A 392 13.97 -3.83 6.58
N ASP A 393 14.51 -4.96 6.13
CA ASP A 393 13.87 -6.27 6.16
C ASP A 393 14.59 -7.19 7.15
N LEU A 394 13.86 -7.69 8.12
CA LEU A 394 14.34 -8.65 9.11
C LEU A 394 13.54 -9.95 8.97
N THR A 395 14.21 -11.08 8.83
CA THR A 395 13.53 -12.38 8.78
C THR A 395 14.24 -13.35 9.72
N LYS A 396 13.45 -14.10 10.48
CA LYS A 396 13.90 -15.24 11.27
C LYS A 396 13.06 -16.45 10.92
N LYS A 397 13.70 -17.46 10.35
CA LYS A 397 13.08 -18.74 10.04
C LYS A 397 13.56 -19.79 11.01
N TYR A 398 12.64 -20.49 11.62
CA TYR A 398 12.84 -21.74 12.31
C TYR A 398 12.58 -22.90 11.34
N ALA A 399 13.30 -23.98 11.50
CA ALA A 399 13.12 -25.21 10.74
C ALA A 399 13.38 -26.41 11.64
N ALA A 400 12.75 -27.54 11.34
CA ALA A 400 12.92 -28.77 12.13
C ALA A 400 14.38 -29.20 12.11
N ASP A 401 15.03 -29.19 10.95
CA ASP A 401 16.48 -29.24 10.85
C ASP A 401 17.07 -27.83 10.97
N ARG A 402 17.75 -27.52 12.03
CA ARG A 402 18.32 -26.22 12.32
C ARG A 402 19.37 -25.75 11.31
N SER A 403 19.94 -26.65 10.50
CA SER A 403 20.81 -26.29 9.37
C SER A 403 20.05 -25.55 8.26
N ASN A 404 18.72 -25.66 8.23
CA ASN A 404 17.82 -24.95 7.34
C ASN A 404 17.19 -23.69 7.99
N ALA A 405 17.39 -23.49 9.31
CA ALA A 405 16.97 -22.30 10.03
C ALA A 405 17.95 -21.14 9.79
N TYR A 406 17.45 -19.91 9.67
CA TYR A 406 18.30 -18.75 9.39
C TYR A 406 17.77 -17.44 9.94
N ASN A 407 18.69 -16.49 10.11
CA ASN A 407 18.39 -15.07 10.26
C ASN A 407 18.81 -14.33 9.00
N ARG A 408 17.99 -13.39 8.55
CA ARG A 408 18.24 -12.54 7.38
C ARG A 408 17.99 -11.10 7.75
N ILE A 409 18.92 -10.22 7.38
CA ILE A 409 18.79 -8.76 7.45
C ILE A 409 19.07 -8.19 6.08
N GLY A 410 18.22 -7.30 5.60
CA GLY A 410 18.37 -6.66 4.29
C GLY A 410 17.88 -5.23 4.28
N THR A 411 18.36 -4.49 3.29
CA THR A 411 17.90 -3.14 2.99
C THR A 411 17.52 -3.03 1.51
N ARG A 412 16.54 -2.19 1.22
CA ARG A 412 16.11 -1.88 -0.15
C ARG A 412 15.90 -0.39 -0.32
N LEU A 413 16.30 0.11 -1.47
CA LEU A 413 16.00 1.45 -1.93
C LEU A 413 15.15 1.35 -3.19
N THR A 414 13.99 1.97 -3.18
CA THR A 414 13.10 2.06 -4.33
C THR A 414 12.90 3.51 -4.72
N TRP A 415 12.99 3.78 -6.01
CA TRP A 415 12.71 5.07 -6.63
C TRP A 415 11.68 4.89 -7.73
N GLY A 416 10.62 5.67 -7.68
CA GLY A 416 9.59 5.72 -8.71
C GLY A 416 9.46 7.12 -9.29
N GLN A 417 9.36 7.20 -10.61
CA GLN A 417 9.24 8.45 -11.34
C GLN A 417 8.25 8.32 -12.49
N GLU A 418 7.33 9.26 -12.55
CA GLU A 418 6.51 9.52 -13.72
C GLU A 418 7.16 10.61 -14.54
N TRP A 419 7.47 10.30 -15.81
CA TRP A 419 8.11 11.17 -16.76
C TRP A 419 7.07 11.88 -17.64
N PRO A 420 7.44 12.97 -18.32
CA PRO A 420 6.62 13.53 -19.39
C PRO A 420 6.20 12.46 -20.40
N LEU A 421 5.10 12.70 -21.10
CA LEU A 421 4.50 11.78 -22.08
C LEU A 421 3.87 10.49 -21.46
N GLY A 422 3.72 10.42 -20.14
CA GLY A 422 3.02 9.31 -19.45
C GLY A 422 3.86 8.05 -19.24
N ILE A 423 5.17 8.10 -19.45
CA ILE A 423 6.10 7.03 -19.12
C ILE A 423 6.28 7.00 -17.60
N THR A 424 6.24 5.81 -17.01
CA THR A 424 6.54 5.63 -15.58
C THR A 424 7.60 4.57 -15.40
N THR A 425 8.56 4.84 -14.52
CA THR A 425 9.63 3.92 -14.16
C THR A 425 9.65 3.67 -12.67
N SER A 426 10.04 2.45 -12.28
CA SER A 426 10.34 2.11 -10.89
C SER A 426 11.61 1.30 -10.83
N THR A 427 12.57 1.75 -10.02
CA THR A 427 13.86 1.09 -9.81
C THR A 427 13.98 0.68 -8.36
N THR A 428 14.36 -0.57 -8.12
CA THR A 428 14.64 -1.08 -6.78
C THR A 428 16.02 -1.70 -6.73
N LEU A 429 16.79 -1.34 -5.71
CA LEU A 429 18.09 -1.94 -5.37
C LEU A 429 17.99 -2.55 -3.99
N GLY A 430 18.54 -3.74 -3.80
CA GLY A 430 18.51 -4.45 -2.53
C GLY A 430 19.83 -5.15 -2.21
N TYR A 431 20.12 -5.19 -0.92
CA TYR A 431 21.21 -5.97 -0.35
C TYR A 431 20.76 -6.65 0.92
N ALA A 432 21.12 -7.92 1.10
CA ALA A 432 20.83 -8.64 2.33
C ALA A 432 21.95 -9.62 2.72
N LYS A 433 22.01 -9.93 4.00
CA LYS A 433 22.81 -11.01 4.56
C LYS A 433 21.90 -12.07 5.16
N ARG A 434 22.16 -13.33 4.83
CA ARG A 434 21.47 -14.50 5.41
C ARG A 434 22.47 -15.39 6.08
N HIS A 435 22.25 -15.70 7.35
CA HIS A 435 23.09 -16.55 8.16
C HIS A 435 22.29 -17.73 8.65
N TYR A 436 22.66 -18.94 8.24
CA TYR A 436 22.09 -20.17 8.73
C TYR A 436 22.60 -20.48 10.15
N LEU A 437 21.75 -21.10 10.97
CA LEU A 437 22.02 -21.22 12.40
C LEU A 437 22.96 -22.36 12.75
N GLU A 438 22.87 -23.48 12.01
CA GLU A 438 23.67 -24.67 12.26
C GLU A 438 24.53 -25.06 11.04
N GLN A 439 25.44 -25.96 11.24
CA GLN A 439 26.28 -26.54 10.19
C GLN A 439 25.40 -27.40 9.26
N SER A 440 25.66 -27.30 7.96
CA SER A 440 25.10 -28.23 6.98
C SER A 440 25.79 -29.60 7.06
N PHE A 441 25.32 -30.56 6.25
CA PHE A 441 25.90 -31.91 6.14
C PHE A 441 27.40 -31.94 5.81
N ILE A 442 27.96 -30.82 5.33
CA ILE A 442 29.38 -30.64 5.03
C ILE A 442 30.18 -29.98 6.16
N GLY A 443 29.58 -29.86 7.36
CA GLY A 443 30.27 -29.32 8.54
C GLY A 443 30.48 -27.80 8.53
N MET A 444 29.87 -27.07 7.61
CA MET A 444 30.02 -25.60 7.48
C MET A 444 28.70 -24.89 7.72
N LYS A 445 28.74 -23.75 8.45
CA LYS A 445 27.60 -22.83 8.52
C LYS A 445 27.52 -21.99 7.27
N GLN A 446 26.39 -22.07 6.59
CA GLN A 446 26.15 -21.27 5.37
C GLN A 446 25.92 -19.80 5.69
N ARG A 447 26.53 -18.91 4.91
CA ARG A 447 26.38 -17.46 4.96
C ARG A 447 26.26 -16.91 3.54
N ASN A 448 25.20 -16.18 3.27
CA ASN A 448 24.95 -15.63 1.96
C ASN A 448 24.92 -14.10 2.00
N ASN A 449 25.55 -13.47 1.01
CA ASN A 449 25.31 -12.08 0.63
C ASN A 449 24.39 -12.10 -0.60
N GLU A 450 23.27 -11.39 -0.51
CA GLU A 450 22.22 -11.36 -1.53
C GLU A 450 22.14 -9.96 -2.12
N TYR A 451 22.21 -9.84 -3.43
CA TYR A 451 22.12 -8.59 -4.19
C TYR A 451 20.92 -8.67 -5.12
N SER A 452 20.15 -7.62 -5.22
CA SER A 452 19.03 -7.52 -6.15
C SER A 452 18.95 -6.15 -6.79
N ALA A 453 18.54 -6.13 -8.05
CA ALA A 453 18.22 -4.91 -8.79
C ALA A 453 17.03 -5.20 -9.69
N SER A 454 16.08 -4.27 -9.78
CA SER A 454 15.00 -4.36 -10.75
C SER A 454 14.64 -2.99 -11.30
N VAL A 455 14.24 -2.96 -12.57
CA VAL A 455 13.74 -1.77 -13.26
C VAL A 455 12.47 -2.16 -13.97
N SER A 456 11.37 -1.48 -13.64
CA SER A 456 10.07 -1.65 -14.28
C SER A 456 9.73 -0.40 -15.08
N LEU A 457 9.15 -0.59 -16.25
CA LEU A 457 8.71 0.48 -17.15
C LEU A 457 7.31 0.17 -17.67
N TRP A 458 6.46 1.19 -17.66
CA TRP A 458 5.13 1.14 -18.26
C TRP A 458 4.71 2.54 -18.74
N HIS A 459 3.65 2.57 -19.55
CA HIS A 459 3.15 3.82 -20.11
C HIS A 459 1.65 3.96 -19.79
N LYS A 460 1.25 5.10 -19.26
CA LYS A 460 -0.13 5.35 -18.78
C LYS A 460 -1.19 5.27 -19.89
N GLN A 461 -0.85 5.64 -21.13
CA GLN A 461 -1.78 5.62 -22.26
C GLN A 461 -1.87 4.25 -22.94
N PHE A 462 -0.90 3.35 -22.72
CA PHE A 462 -0.96 2.01 -23.24
C PHE A 462 -1.78 1.12 -22.32
N HIS A 463 -3.09 1.31 -22.38
CA HIS A 463 -4.04 0.40 -21.76
C HIS A 463 -5.14 0.04 -22.78
N TYR A 464 -5.43 -1.23 -22.91
CA TYR A 464 -6.52 -1.74 -23.73
C TYR A 464 -7.50 -2.48 -22.83
N ALA A 465 -8.77 -2.13 -22.88
CA ALA A 465 -9.82 -2.69 -22.01
C ALA A 465 -9.44 -2.69 -20.50
N GLY A 466 -8.65 -1.71 -20.05
CA GLY A 466 -8.18 -1.59 -18.66
C GLY A 466 -6.91 -2.38 -18.34
N PHE A 467 -6.36 -3.13 -19.29
CA PHE A 467 -5.07 -3.83 -19.13
C PHE A 467 -3.90 -2.91 -19.49
N THR A 468 -2.90 -2.87 -18.62
CA THR A 468 -1.67 -2.09 -18.82
C THR A 468 -0.46 -3.02 -18.87
N PRO A 469 0.28 -3.06 -20.00
CA PRO A 469 1.51 -3.81 -20.08
C PRO A 469 2.64 -3.13 -19.29
N LYS A 470 3.40 -3.94 -18.57
CA LYS A 470 4.61 -3.54 -17.83
C LYS A 470 5.76 -4.46 -18.20
N VAL A 471 6.91 -3.88 -18.52
CA VAL A 471 8.16 -4.59 -18.72
C VAL A 471 9.03 -4.41 -17.48
N THR A 472 9.52 -5.50 -16.91
CA THR A 472 10.42 -5.49 -15.76
C THR A 472 11.68 -6.28 -16.08
N TRP A 473 12.82 -5.63 -15.96
CA TRP A 473 14.11 -6.28 -15.86
C TRP A 473 14.43 -6.54 -14.39
N SER A 474 14.93 -7.74 -14.07
CA SER A 474 15.29 -8.14 -12.72
C SER A 474 16.62 -8.90 -12.72
N TYR A 475 17.50 -8.51 -11.82
CA TYR A 475 18.75 -9.19 -11.54
C TYR A 475 18.83 -9.57 -10.07
N SER A 476 19.22 -10.81 -9.79
CA SER A 476 19.52 -11.27 -8.43
C SER A 476 20.82 -12.10 -8.41
N LYS A 477 21.60 -11.93 -7.34
CA LYS A 477 22.84 -12.66 -7.12
C LYS A 477 22.97 -13.03 -5.67
N THR A 478 23.17 -14.32 -5.41
CA THR A 478 23.52 -14.85 -4.09
C THR A 478 24.99 -15.28 -4.13
N LYS A 479 25.81 -14.67 -3.28
CA LYS A 479 27.21 -15.08 -3.04
C LYS A 479 27.28 -15.75 -1.67
N SER A 480 27.49 -17.06 -1.68
CA SER A 480 27.62 -17.88 -0.47
C SER A 480 29.11 -18.15 -0.15
N ASN A 481 29.44 -18.34 1.13
CA ASN A 481 30.73 -18.92 1.55
C ASN A 481 30.87 -20.36 1.10
N MET A 482 29.78 -21.02 0.74
CA MET A 482 29.71 -22.34 0.15
C MET A 482 29.40 -22.19 -1.33
N ALA A 483 30.42 -22.34 -2.20
CA ALA A 483 30.32 -22.00 -3.63
C ALA A 483 29.14 -22.67 -4.35
N ILE A 484 28.80 -23.91 -3.95
CA ILE A 484 27.66 -24.67 -4.51
C ILE A 484 26.28 -24.06 -4.25
N TYR A 485 26.17 -23.08 -3.36
CA TYR A 485 24.95 -22.29 -3.11
C TYR A 485 25.02 -20.87 -3.68
N SER A 486 26.06 -20.58 -4.44
CA SER A 486 26.17 -19.28 -5.12
C SER A 486 25.54 -19.34 -6.51
N TYR A 487 24.69 -18.35 -6.81
CA TYR A 487 24.05 -18.27 -8.12
C TYR A 487 23.75 -16.82 -8.51
N ASP A 488 23.48 -16.64 -9.78
CA ASP A 488 22.98 -15.41 -10.36
C ASP A 488 21.79 -15.68 -11.28
N LYS A 489 20.90 -14.71 -11.41
CA LYS A 489 19.70 -14.78 -12.21
C LYS A 489 19.45 -13.44 -12.86
N ASN A 490 19.21 -13.43 -14.17
CA ASN A 490 18.88 -12.27 -14.95
C ASN A 490 17.62 -12.57 -15.77
N GLN A 491 16.57 -11.78 -15.59
CA GLN A 491 15.26 -12.06 -16.16
C GLN A 491 14.61 -10.80 -16.69
N VAL A 492 13.83 -10.93 -17.75
CA VAL A 492 12.94 -9.88 -18.25
C VAL A 492 11.53 -10.47 -18.23
N PHE A 493 10.61 -9.76 -17.60
CA PHE A 493 9.21 -10.12 -17.53
C PHE A 493 8.36 -9.13 -18.32
N ILE A 494 7.34 -9.65 -18.98
CA ILE A 494 6.23 -8.84 -19.52
C ILE A 494 5.00 -9.24 -18.72
N GLU A 495 4.46 -8.30 -18.00
CA GLU A 495 3.27 -8.48 -17.17
C GLU A 495 2.12 -7.64 -17.73
N VAL A 496 0.92 -8.20 -17.74
CA VAL A 496 -0.30 -7.49 -18.11
C VAL A 496 -1.32 -7.73 -17.00
N GLY A 497 -1.82 -6.66 -16.41
CA GLY A 497 -2.75 -6.76 -15.28
C GLY A 497 -3.90 -5.77 -15.37
N LYS A 498 -5.01 -6.10 -14.68
CA LYS A 498 -6.20 -5.28 -14.52
C LYS A 498 -6.82 -5.48 -13.15
N SER A 499 -7.37 -4.40 -12.58
CA SER A 499 -8.32 -4.42 -11.46
C SER A 499 -9.71 -4.04 -11.93
N PHE A 500 -10.73 -4.64 -11.32
CA PHE A 500 -12.15 -4.41 -11.62
C PHE A 500 -12.88 -3.89 -10.40
#